data_e4ef0944d8fefdeb6da98c0b1bde4a22
#
_entry.id   e4ef0944d8fefdeb6da98c0b1bde4a22
#
_cell.length_a   1.000
_cell.length_b   1.000
_cell.length_c   1.000
_cell.angle_alpha   90.00
_cell.angle_beta   90.00
_cell.angle_gamma   90.00
#
_symmetry.space_group_name_H-M   'P 1'
#
loop_
_entity.id
_entity.type
_entity.pdbx_description
1 polymer ?
#
loop_
_entity_poly.entity_id
_entity_poly.type
_entity_poly.pdbx_seq_one_letter_code
_entity_poly.pdbx_strand_id
1 'polypeptide(L)'
;MLVGLVSDTHDDLDAVEAAVTLFESRGVDAVVHCGDFVAPFSVTPFDADFDFYAVRGNNDGEWAVESTVDAFGEYLGEAGTLSFPAGAPDQSAAEAAASVDVAVTHGTSEVVVDALVDCGDYDIVVHGHTHARVVETRDETVRVNPGGLPIPVEGADDAFHVAVLDTGVTGAEAVTSHRLER
;
A
#
# COMPACT_ATOMS: atom_id res chain seq x y z
N MET A 1 3.16 8.44 12.25
CA MET A 1 2.45 8.66 10.98
C MET A 1 1.67 7.39 10.64
N LEU A 2 0.46 7.51 10.12
CA LEU A 2 -0.32 6.36 9.67
C LEU A 2 -0.38 6.33 8.13
N VAL A 3 -0.10 5.16 7.55
CA VAL A 3 -0.11 4.96 6.10
C VAL A 3 -1.12 3.87 5.75
N GLY A 4 -2.12 4.21 4.92
CA GLY A 4 -3.06 3.25 4.36
C GLY A 4 -2.39 2.42 3.26
N LEU A 5 -2.61 1.11 3.26
CA LEU A 5 -2.10 0.18 2.25
C LEU A 5 -3.28 -0.53 1.58
N VAL A 6 -3.36 -0.45 0.26
CA VAL A 6 -4.45 -1.03 -0.54
C VAL A 6 -3.89 -1.58 -1.86
N SER A 7 -4.54 -2.57 -2.44
CA SER A 7 -4.17 -3.17 -3.73
C SER A 7 -5.36 -3.84 -4.40
N ASP A 8 -5.26 -4.07 -5.71
CA ASP A 8 -6.12 -4.98 -6.45
C ASP A 8 -7.62 -4.63 -6.32
N THR A 9 -7.95 -3.37 -6.56
CA THR A 9 -9.32 -2.83 -6.46
C THR A 9 -10.19 -3.08 -7.70
N HIS A 10 -9.58 -3.39 -8.85
CA HIS A 10 -10.21 -3.88 -10.09
C HIS A 10 -11.54 -3.19 -10.44
N ASP A 11 -11.57 -1.87 -10.44
CA ASP A 11 -12.74 -1.05 -10.78
C ASP A 11 -13.97 -1.23 -9.88
N ASP A 12 -13.84 -1.89 -8.73
CA ASP A 12 -14.92 -2.03 -7.75
C ASP A 12 -15.00 -0.73 -6.90
N LEU A 13 -15.86 0.19 -7.32
CA LEU A 13 -16.01 1.49 -6.65
C LEU A 13 -16.52 1.35 -5.21
N ASP A 14 -17.36 0.37 -4.92
CA ASP A 14 -17.86 0.16 -3.55
C ASP A 14 -16.70 -0.22 -2.63
N ALA A 15 -15.77 -1.05 -3.12
CA ALA A 15 -14.55 -1.42 -2.40
C ALA A 15 -13.60 -0.22 -2.23
N VAL A 16 -13.40 0.58 -3.28
CA VAL A 16 -12.56 1.78 -3.24
C VAL A 16 -13.12 2.79 -2.24
N GLU A 17 -14.43 3.10 -2.30
CA GLU A 17 -15.08 4.05 -1.38
C GLU A 17 -15.03 3.56 0.08
N ALA A 18 -15.19 2.25 0.29
CA ALA A 18 -15.04 1.65 1.62
C ALA A 18 -13.61 1.79 2.16
N ALA A 19 -12.59 1.61 1.30
CA ALA A 19 -11.19 1.79 1.68
C ALA A 19 -10.89 3.25 2.03
N VAL A 20 -11.28 4.20 1.19
CA VAL A 20 -11.10 5.64 1.42
C VAL A 20 -11.80 6.06 2.72
N THR A 21 -13.06 5.66 2.93
CA THR A 21 -13.80 5.94 4.17
C THR A 21 -13.08 5.42 5.41
N LEU A 22 -12.53 4.20 5.34
CA LEU A 22 -11.74 3.65 6.45
C LEU A 22 -10.51 4.52 6.70
N PHE A 23 -9.73 4.85 5.67
CA PHE A 23 -8.51 5.62 5.80
C PHE A 23 -8.76 7.01 6.39
N GLU A 24 -9.78 7.73 5.90
CA GLU A 24 -10.20 9.01 6.47
C GLU A 24 -10.62 8.86 7.93
N SER A 25 -11.42 7.84 8.26
CA SER A 25 -11.88 7.60 9.64
C SER A 25 -10.75 7.28 10.62
N ARG A 26 -9.65 6.74 10.10
CA ARG A 26 -8.42 6.43 10.86
C ARG A 26 -7.46 7.61 10.92
N GLY A 27 -7.70 8.65 10.12
CA GLY A 27 -6.81 9.81 10.02
C GLY A 27 -5.44 9.42 9.47
N VAL A 28 -5.40 8.60 8.39
CA VAL A 28 -4.13 8.27 7.75
C VAL A 28 -3.56 9.52 7.09
N ASP A 29 -2.24 9.66 7.15
CA ASP A 29 -1.52 10.79 6.58
C ASP A 29 -1.18 10.55 5.09
N ALA A 30 -1.05 9.29 4.69
CA ALA A 30 -0.73 8.88 3.33
C ALA A 30 -1.43 7.56 2.98
N VAL A 31 -1.63 7.31 1.68
CA VAL A 31 -2.12 6.03 1.14
C VAL A 31 -1.20 5.55 0.03
N VAL A 32 -0.85 4.26 0.07
CA VAL A 32 -0.08 3.57 -0.95
C VAL A 32 -0.96 2.51 -1.61
N HIS A 33 -1.18 2.64 -2.91
CA HIS A 33 -1.89 1.64 -3.72
C HIS A 33 -0.90 0.80 -4.51
N CYS A 34 -0.92 -0.51 -4.30
CA CYS A 34 0.04 -1.44 -4.93
C CYS A 34 -0.36 -1.90 -6.34
N GLY A 35 -1.19 -1.13 -7.05
CA GLY A 35 -1.57 -1.40 -8.44
C GLY A 35 -2.85 -2.24 -8.61
N ASP A 36 -3.21 -2.47 -9.88
CA ASP A 36 -4.45 -3.11 -10.32
C ASP A 36 -5.70 -2.31 -9.93
N PHE A 37 -5.70 -1.02 -10.33
CA PHE A 37 -6.92 -0.21 -10.39
C PHE A 37 -7.83 -0.64 -11.55
N VAL A 38 -7.23 -0.85 -12.72
CA VAL A 38 -7.70 -1.12 -14.07
C VAL A 38 -8.01 0.15 -14.86
N ALA A 39 -8.96 0.98 -14.43
CA ALA A 39 -9.35 2.18 -15.17
C ALA A 39 -9.27 3.47 -14.33
N PRO A 40 -9.08 4.64 -14.96
CA PRO A 40 -8.86 5.92 -14.27
C PRO A 40 -9.99 6.32 -13.32
N PHE A 41 -11.24 5.94 -13.58
CA PHE A 41 -12.37 6.35 -12.75
C PHE A 41 -12.30 5.75 -11.33
N SER A 42 -11.66 4.59 -11.17
CA SER A 42 -11.47 3.93 -9.88
C SER A 42 -10.30 4.53 -9.07
N VAL A 43 -9.48 5.36 -9.71
CA VAL A 43 -8.41 6.12 -9.05
C VAL A 43 -8.96 7.38 -8.36
N THR A 44 -9.95 8.04 -8.97
CA THR A 44 -10.41 9.38 -8.56
C THR A 44 -10.90 9.47 -7.10
N PRO A 45 -11.51 8.44 -6.47
CA PRO A 45 -11.90 8.55 -5.06
C PRO A 45 -10.73 8.67 -4.08
N PHE A 46 -9.50 8.35 -4.52
CA PHE A 46 -8.29 8.55 -3.71
C PHE A 46 -7.79 10.00 -3.69
N ASP A 47 -8.40 10.93 -4.45
CA ASP A 47 -8.22 12.37 -4.32
C ASP A 47 -8.94 12.86 -3.05
N ALA A 48 -8.34 12.60 -1.89
CA ALA A 48 -8.89 12.84 -0.56
C ALA A 48 -7.86 13.53 0.35
N ASP A 49 -8.14 13.70 1.63
CA ASP A 49 -7.29 14.46 2.56
C ASP A 49 -6.12 13.63 3.11
N PHE A 50 -5.32 13.04 2.20
CA PHE A 50 -4.07 12.35 2.48
C PHE A 50 -3.15 12.39 1.25
N ASP A 51 -1.84 12.22 1.45
CA ASP A 51 -0.90 12.06 0.34
C ASP A 51 -1.13 10.70 -0.35
N PHE A 52 -1.12 10.68 -1.69
CA PHE A 52 -1.40 9.46 -2.44
C PHE A 52 -0.22 9.02 -3.30
N TYR A 53 0.13 7.74 -3.18
CA TYR A 53 1.20 7.08 -3.93
C TYR A 53 0.70 5.80 -4.57
N ALA A 54 1.10 5.53 -5.82
CA ALA A 54 0.68 4.32 -6.51
C ALA A 54 1.79 3.74 -7.39
N VAL A 55 1.82 2.41 -7.47
CA VAL A 55 2.58 1.69 -8.48
C VAL A 55 1.65 1.12 -9.53
N ARG A 56 2.23 0.74 -10.68
CA ARG A 56 1.51 0.09 -11.77
C ARG A 56 1.23 -1.37 -11.45
N GLY A 57 -0.03 -1.77 -11.63
CA GLY A 57 -0.43 -3.18 -11.72
C GLY A 57 -0.42 -3.72 -13.14
N ASN A 58 -0.51 -5.03 -13.29
CA ASN A 58 -0.50 -5.66 -14.61
C ASN A 58 -1.82 -5.49 -15.38
N ASN A 59 -2.91 -5.14 -14.70
CA ASN A 59 -4.20 -4.85 -15.31
C ASN A 59 -4.45 -3.35 -15.50
N ASP A 60 -3.55 -2.49 -15.07
CA ASP A 60 -3.72 -1.04 -15.19
C ASP A 60 -3.61 -0.59 -16.65
N GLY A 61 -4.61 0.16 -17.07
CA GLY A 61 -4.62 0.80 -18.38
C GLY A 61 -3.51 1.84 -18.49
N GLU A 62 -2.50 1.54 -19.24
CA GLU A 62 -1.33 2.35 -19.63
C GLU A 62 -1.25 3.77 -18.99
N TRP A 63 -0.99 4.81 -19.81
CA TRP A 63 -0.81 6.20 -19.40
C TRP A 63 -2.04 6.86 -18.75
N ALA A 64 -3.25 6.32 -18.91
CA ALA A 64 -4.45 6.95 -18.39
C ALA A 64 -4.57 6.85 -16.86
N VAL A 65 -4.16 5.73 -16.25
CA VAL A 65 -4.08 5.55 -14.80
C VAL A 65 -2.98 6.45 -14.24
N GLU A 66 -1.76 6.41 -14.82
CA GLU A 66 -0.64 7.29 -14.47
C GLU A 66 -1.06 8.76 -14.43
N SER A 67 -1.63 9.27 -15.55
CA SER A 67 -2.06 10.66 -15.64
C SER A 67 -3.12 11.06 -14.60
N THR A 68 -3.95 10.11 -14.18
CA THR A 68 -4.98 10.38 -13.15
C THR A 68 -4.35 10.43 -11.77
N VAL A 69 -3.45 9.52 -11.44
CA VAL A 69 -2.68 9.55 -10.18
C VAL A 69 -1.88 10.84 -10.07
N ASP A 70 -1.12 11.21 -11.12
CA ASP A 70 -0.25 12.40 -11.12
C ASP A 70 -1.02 13.73 -11.02
N ALA A 71 -2.34 13.72 -11.15
CA ALA A 71 -3.15 14.91 -10.96
C ALA A 71 -3.27 15.35 -9.48
N PHE A 72 -3.12 14.43 -8.53
CA PHE A 72 -3.28 14.69 -7.10
C PHE A 72 -2.32 13.89 -6.20
N GLY A 73 -1.54 12.99 -6.75
CA GLY A 73 -0.60 12.10 -6.04
C GLY A 73 0.70 11.91 -6.80
N GLU A 74 1.41 10.82 -6.51
CA GLU A 74 2.65 10.45 -7.18
C GLU A 74 2.57 9.03 -7.73
N TYR A 75 2.77 8.87 -9.06
CA TYR A 75 2.84 7.59 -9.71
C TYR A 75 4.28 7.10 -9.80
N LEU A 76 4.58 6.03 -9.07
CA LEU A 76 5.95 5.51 -8.89
C LEU A 76 6.41 4.57 -10.03
N GLY A 77 5.56 4.30 -11.02
CA GLY A 77 5.85 3.36 -12.10
C GLY A 77 5.72 1.90 -11.68
N GLU A 78 6.58 1.02 -12.18
CA GLU A 78 6.52 -0.44 -11.91
C GLU A 78 6.90 -0.79 -10.46
N ALA A 79 7.76 0.02 -9.86
CA ALA A 79 8.17 -0.07 -8.47
C ALA A 79 8.74 1.27 -8.00
N GLY A 80 8.64 1.57 -6.74
CA GLY A 80 9.17 2.78 -6.14
C GLY A 80 9.62 2.58 -4.71
N THR A 81 10.22 3.64 -4.17
CA THR A 81 10.66 3.70 -2.77
C THR A 81 10.10 4.94 -2.12
N LEU A 82 9.62 4.79 -0.90
CA LEU A 82 9.09 5.86 -0.07
C LEU A 82 9.82 5.87 1.26
N SER A 83 9.96 7.04 1.86
CA SER A 83 10.56 7.18 3.18
C SER A 83 9.62 8.00 4.04
N PHE A 84 9.07 7.39 5.08
CA PHE A 84 8.13 8.03 5.99
C PHE A 84 8.82 8.36 7.32
N PRO A 85 8.48 9.48 7.99
CA PRO A 85 9.00 9.77 9.32
C PRO A 85 8.68 8.63 10.30
N ALA A 86 9.68 8.13 11.03
CA ALA A 86 9.47 7.19 12.13
C ALA A 86 9.09 7.97 13.40
N GLY A 87 8.01 7.56 14.07
CA GLY A 87 7.62 8.12 15.36
C GLY A 87 6.47 9.14 15.31
N ALA A 88 6.01 9.52 16.51
CA ALA A 88 4.92 10.49 16.69
C ALA A 88 5.43 11.92 16.45
N PRO A 89 4.56 12.83 15.95
CA PRO A 89 4.93 14.21 15.59
C PRO A 89 5.43 15.11 16.73
N ASP A 90 5.61 14.59 17.93
CA ASP A 90 5.92 15.37 19.14
C ASP A 90 7.30 15.05 19.76
N GLN A 91 8.25 14.56 18.95
CA GLN A 91 9.63 14.42 19.45
C GLN A 91 10.47 15.63 19.02
N SER A 92 11.04 16.29 20.04
CA SER A 92 11.89 17.47 19.90
C SER A 92 12.98 17.24 18.81
N ALA A 93 13.16 18.23 17.94
CA ALA A 93 13.99 18.28 16.74
C ALA A 93 15.51 18.07 16.95
N ALA A 94 15.95 17.15 17.78
CA ALA A 94 17.35 16.94 18.14
C ALA A 94 17.92 15.54 17.78
N GLU A 95 17.11 14.59 17.35
CA GLU A 95 17.59 13.34 16.73
C GLU A 95 17.30 13.39 15.25
N ALA A 96 18.27 13.07 14.41
CA ALA A 96 18.05 12.90 12.98
C ALA A 96 16.83 12.00 12.81
N ALA A 97 15.76 12.54 12.23
CA ALA A 97 14.48 11.85 12.17
C ALA A 97 14.70 10.47 11.55
N ALA A 98 14.57 9.43 12.36
CA ALA A 98 14.57 8.07 11.86
C ALA A 98 13.44 7.97 10.83
N SER A 99 13.70 7.32 9.71
CA SER A 99 12.69 7.04 8.68
C SER A 99 12.34 5.56 8.69
N VAL A 100 11.16 5.26 8.17
CA VAL A 100 10.76 3.92 7.75
C VAL A 100 10.86 3.89 6.24
N ASP A 101 11.79 3.10 5.73
CA ASP A 101 12.05 2.99 4.30
C ASP A 101 11.21 1.85 3.71
N VAL A 102 10.36 2.19 2.73
CA VAL A 102 9.36 1.30 2.15
C VAL A 102 9.63 1.10 0.67
N ALA A 103 9.81 -0.14 0.23
CA ALA A 103 9.75 -0.49 -1.18
C ALA A 103 8.31 -0.90 -1.56
N VAL A 104 7.86 -0.43 -2.71
CA VAL A 104 6.52 -0.72 -3.24
C VAL A 104 6.63 -1.29 -4.64
N THR A 105 5.95 -2.40 -4.91
CA THR A 105 5.79 -2.98 -6.25
C THR A 105 4.43 -3.65 -6.33
N HIS A 106 3.92 -3.89 -7.54
CA HIS A 106 2.67 -4.67 -7.64
C HIS A 106 2.86 -6.14 -7.23
N GLY A 107 4.02 -6.72 -7.49
CA GLY A 107 4.29 -8.10 -7.06
C GLY A 107 3.99 -9.17 -8.10
N THR A 108 3.90 -8.81 -9.39
CA THR A 108 3.71 -9.74 -10.52
C THR A 108 4.82 -10.80 -10.61
N SER A 109 6.00 -10.51 -10.06
CA SER A 109 7.12 -11.44 -10.00
C SER A 109 7.55 -11.67 -8.56
N GLU A 110 7.34 -12.88 -8.06
CA GLU A 110 7.80 -13.31 -6.73
C GLU A 110 9.33 -13.16 -6.58
N VAL A 111 10.09 -13.39 -7.66
CA VAL A 111 11.56 -13.21 -7.65
C VAL A 111 11.94 -11.76 -7.36
N VAL A 112 11.16 -10.78 -7.85
CA VAL A 112 11.40 -9.36 -7.56
C VAL A 112 11.01 -9.04 -6.12
N VAL A 113 9.87 -9.54 -5.65
CA VAL A 113 9.44 -9.35 -4.25
C VAL A 113 10.47 -9.93 -3.30
N ASP A 114 10.91 -11.16 -3.51
CA ASP A 114 11.95 -11.81 -2.69
C ASP A 114 13.27 -11.02 -2.72
N ALA A 115 13.68 -10.53 -3.89
CA ALA A 115 14.92 -9.74 -4.00
C ALA A 115 14.84 -8.42 -3.20
N LEU A 116 13.68 -7.76 -3.18
CA LEU A 116 13.46 -6.55 -2.39
C LEU A 116 13.45 -6.86 -0.89
N VAL A 117 12.85 -7.97 -0.49
CA VAL A 117 12.83 -8.40 0.93
C VAL A 117 14.24 -8.81 1.41
N ASP A 118 14.96 -9.56 0.58
CA ASP A 118 16.25 -10.16 0.97
C ASP A 118 17.44 -9.19 0.84
N CYS A 119 17.27 -8.02 0.16
CA CYS A 119 18.36 -7.05 0.03
C CYS A 119 18.72 -6.36 1.36
N GLY A 120 17.76 -6.25 2.29
CA GLY A 120 17.97 -5.63 3.60
C GLY A 120 18.07 -4.09 3.57
N ASP A 121 17.71 -3.46 2.46
CA ASP A 121 17.76 -1.99 2.30
C ASP A 121 16.45 -1.31 2.75
N TYR A 122 15.38 -2.09 3.03
CA TYR A 122 14.06 -1.59 3.37
C TYR A 122 13.54 -2.18 4.68
N ASP A 123 12.88 -1.36 5.48
CA ASP A 123 12.17 -1.82 6.67
C ASP A 123 10.90 -2.60 6.28
N ILE A 124 10.25 -2.15 5.19
CA ILE A 124 8.98 -2.71 4.73
C ILE A 124 9.00 -2.86 3.21
N VAL A 125 8.52 -4.00 2.72
CA VAL A 125 8.22 -4.25 1.30
C VAL A 125 6.73 -4.48 1.14
N VAL A 126 6.05 -3.60 0.40
CA VAL A 126 4.60 -3.69 0.16
C VAL A 126 4.35 -4.13 -1.27
N HIS A 127 3.45 -5.09 -1.44
CA HIS A 127 3.04 -5.56 -2.76
C HIS A 127 1.57 -6.02 -2.79
N GLY A 128 1.02 -6.32 -3.97
CA GLY A 128 -0.32 -6.84 -4.21
C GLY A 128 -0.32 -8.11 -5.04
N HIS A 129 -1.07 -8.10 -6.14
CA HIS A 129 -1.18 -9.08 -7.22
C HIS A 129 -1.80 -10.43 -6.83
N THR A 130 -1.40 -11.02 -5.72
CA THR A 130 -1.87 -12.36 -5.33
C THR A 130 -3.25 -12.34 -4.70
N HIS A 131 -3.77 -11.19 -4.33
CA HIS A 131 -4.98 -10.97 -3.51
C HIS A 131 -4.93 -11.67 -2.14
N ALA A 132 -3.84 -12.37 -1.85
CA ALA A 132 -3.63 -13.08 -0.59
C ALA A 132 -2.97 -12.16 0.42
N ARG A 133 -3.65 -11.92 1.53
CA ARG A 133 -3.12 -11.11 2.63
C ARG A 133 -1.88 -11.77 3.24
N VAL A 134 -0.80 -11.00 3.32
CA VAL A 134 0.45 -11.42 3.97
C VAL A 134 0.95 -10.31 4.89
N VAL A 135 1.37 -10.64 6.09
CA VAL A 135 2.22 -9.80 6.94
C VAL A 135 3.22 -10.77 7.59
N GLU A 136 4.44 -10.74 7.13
CA GLU A 136 5.50 -11.62 7.61
C GLU A 136 6.81 -10.85 7.78
N THR A 137 7.63 -11.26 8.75
CA THR A 137 8.98 -10.72 8.91
C THR A 137 9.98 -11.73 8.39
N ARG A 138 10.87 -11.28 7.51
CA ARG A 138 12.00 -12.05 7.02
C ARG A 138 13.28 -11.26 7.34
N ASP A 139 14.11 -11.82 8.23
CA ASP A 139 15.21 -11.11 8.87
C ASP A 139 14.73 -9.82 9.55
N GLU A 140 15.11 -8.63 9.07
CA GLU A 140 14.70 -7.33 9.63
C GLU A 140 13.62 -6.64 8.79
N THR A 141 13.30 -7.15 7.60
CA THR A 141 12.31 -6.58 6.66
C THR A 141 10.92 -7.19 6.88
N VAL A 142 9.90 -6.36 6.90
CA VAL A 142 8.49 -6.78 6.93
C VAL A 142 7.93 -6.81 5.52
N ARG A 143 7.53 -7.98 5.04
CA ARG A 143 6.78 -8.16 3.80
C ARG A 143 5.30 -7.99 4.06
N VAL A 144 4.64 -7.13 3.27
CA VAL A 144 3.21 -6.83 3.42
C VAL A 144 2.50 -6.99 2.07
N ASN A 145 1.45 -7.79 2.05
CA ASN A 145 0.41 -7.71 1.04
C ASN A 145 -0.90 -7.39 1.76
N PRO A 146 -1.54 -6.24 1.52
CA PRO A 146 -2.77 -5.89 2.22
C PRO A 146 -3.94 -6.81 1.87
N GLY A 147 -3.82 -7.60 0.80
CA GLY A 147 -4.87 -8.33 0.14
C GLY A 147 -5.43 -7.52 -1.02
N GLY A 148 -6.57 -7.94 -1.54
CA GLY A 148 -7.28 -7.30 -2.63
C GLY A 148 -8.72 -7.75 -2.65
N LEU A 149 -9.43 -7.52 -3.76
CA LEU A 149 -10.75 -8.05 -3.96
C LEU A 149 -10.76 -9.59 -3.87
N PRO A 150 -11.82 -10.20 -3.31
CA PRO A 150 -11.95 -11.64 -3.28
C PRO A 150 -12.07 -12.19 -4.71
N ILE A 151 -11.06 -12.97 -5.10
CA ILE A 151 -11.04 -13.72 -6.34
C ILE A 151 -10.79 -15.21 -6.01
N PRO A 152 -11.26 -16.15 -6.85
CA PRO A 152 -11.15 -17.58 -6.55
C PRO A 152 -9.74 -18.13 -6.85
N VAL A 153 -8.73 -17.63 -6.14
CA VAL A 153 -7.34 -18.11 -6.19
C VAL A 153 -6.91 -18.68 -4.84
N GLU A 154 -5.94 -19.58 -4.88
CA GLU A 154 -5.39 -20.19 -3.66
C GLU A 154 -4.76 -19.12 -2.75
N GLY A 155 -5.13 -19.13 -1.48
CA GLY A 155 -4.62 -18.20 -0.47
C GLY A 155 -5.34 -16.86 -0.38
N ALA A 156 -6.19 -16.49 -1.37
CA ALA A 156 -7.01 -15.28 -1.26
C ALA A 156 -8.15 -15.49 -0.25
N ASP A 157 -8.49 -14.41 0.42
CA ASP A 157 -9.62 -14.35 1.36
C ASP A 157 -10.95 -14.20 0.59
N ASP A 158 -12.06 -14.45 1.27
CA ASP A 158 -13.43 -14.25 0.75
C ASP A 158 -13.95 -12.82 0.94
N ALA A 159 -13.09 -11.90 1.40
CA ALA A 159 -13.41 -10.51 1.66
C ALA A 159 -12.34 -9.57 1.11
N PHE A 160 -12.73 -8.32 0.88
CA PHE A 160 -11.78 -7.25 0.57
C PHE A 160 -11.03 -6.83 1.83
N HIS A 161 -9.72 -6.72 1.73
CA HIS A 161 -8.86 -6.28 2.81
C HIS A 161 -8.00 -5.08 2.40
N VAL A 162 -7.74 -4.24 3.39
CA VAL A 162 -6.72 -3.20 3.36
C VAL A 162 -5.89 -3.28 4.65
N ALA A 163 -4.79 -2.54 4.73
CA ALA A 163 -4.01 -2.45 5.95
C ALA A 163 -3.70 -1.00 6.31
N VAL A 164 -3.36 -0.77 7.57
CA VAL A 164 -2.81 0.49 8.07
C VAL A 164 -1.47 0.18 8.71
N LEU A 165 -0.44 0.89 8.24
CA LEU A 165 0.92 0.88 8.78
C LEU A 165 1.09 2.06 9.74
N ASP A 166 1.52 1.79 10.97
CA ASP A 166 1.96 2.82 11.92
C ASP A 166 3.49 2.89 11.92
N THR A 167 4.04 3.98 11.38
CA THR A 167 5.49 4.19 11.31
C THR A 167 6.16 4.46 12.66
N GLY A 168 5.37 4.61 13.72
CA GLY A 168 5.86 4.71 15.10
C GLY A 168 6.09 3.36 15.77
N VAL A 169 5.74 2.26 15.09
CA VAL A 169 5.88 0.87 15.57
C VAL A 169 6.83 0.13 14.63
N THR A 170 7.60 -0.80 15.15
CA THR A 170 8.57 -1.59 14.36
C THR A 170 8.10 -3.03 14.16
N GLY A 171 8.57 -3.66 13.08
CA GLY A 171 8.26 -5.04 12.76
C GLY A 171 6.81 -5.26 12.31
N ALA A 172 6.37 -6.51 12.28
CA ALA A 172 5.04 -6.87 11.78
C ALA A 172 3.88 -6.27 12.61
N GLU A 173 4.11 -5.90 13.86
CA GLU A 173 3.11 -5.26 14.73
C GLU A 173 2.75 -3.85 14.27
N ALA A 174 3.59 -3.23 13.43
CA ALA A 174 3.30 -1.94 12.77
C ALA A 174 2.10 -2.02 11.82
N VAL A 175 1.75 -3.21 11.32
CA VAL A 175 0.74 -3.40 10.28
C VAL A 175 -0.54 -4.00 10.86
N THR A 176 -1.64 -3.26 10.74
CA THR A 176 -2.98 -3.72 11.13
C THR A 176 -3.84 -3.95 9.90
N SER A 177 -4.29 -5.19 9.69
CA SER A 177 -5.20 -5.53 8.59
C SER A 177 -6.65 -5.24 8.94
N HIS A 178 -7.41 -4.76 7.98
CA HIS A 178 -8.84 -4.47 8.10
C HIS A 178 -9.63 -5.19 7.01
N ARG A 179 -10.67 -5.90 7.44
CA ARG A 179 -11.65 -6.49 6.54
C ARG A 179 -12.72 -5.43 6.23
N LEU A 180 -13.04 -5.23 4.97
CA LEU A 180 -14.07 -4.31 4.52
C LEU A 180 -15.30 -5.06 4.03
N GLU A 181 -16.48 -4.56 4.41
CA GLU A 181 -17.76 -4.96 3.84
C GLU A 181 -18.09 -4.02 2.69
N ARG A 182 -18.56 -4.60 1.58
CA ARG A 182 -18.94 -3.88 0.37
C ARG A 182 -20.44 -3.68 0.33
#